data_e98ded11b46bfecd734d5c308b8d8f2c
#
_entry.id   e98ded11b46bfecd734d5c308b8d8f2c
#
_cell.length_a   1.000
_cell.length_b   1.000
_cell.length_c   1.000
_cell.angle_alpha   90.00
_cell.angle_beta   90.00
_cell.angle_gamma   90.00
#
_symmetry.space_group_name_H-M   'P 1'
#
loop_
_entity.id
_entity.type
_entity.pdbx_description
1 polymer ?
#
loop_
_entity_poly.entity_id
_entity_poly.type
_entity_poly.pdbx_seq_one_letter_code
_entity_poly.pdbx_strand_id
1 'polypeptide(L)'
;MTDAFEVAGASALAEPIPSVLDELATAFQVQNAFDAAPEGFAKLGLAPELVQAVADLGFTQPTTVQLKTIPLALPSENASAKKAFIDLMVSSQTGSGKTAAFLLPVIHTLIKQISEAACAERAAYEKSVADAIAKGQEPPKKPKRKNPTNLRNFKAPSPGALIVCPTRELAQQVAHDAIDLVKHCRGLRVANVVGGMPYQIQIAKLQNANLVVATPGRLLDLQRSMQIKLDKVQFLVVDEADRMLDLGFADDLAEINQLTIERKQTMMFSATFAPRIQQLAARVMRQPQRVQIDTPQEKHTNIRQVLHWADNAHHKRKLLDHLLRDTTINQAIVFASTQIECDGLANDLQQDGFSAVALHGALSQGLRNRRLMALRQGQVQFLVATDVAARGIDVPTITHVFNFGLPMKSEDYTHRIGRTGRAGRDGLAVTLAEFRDKRKIYDIEAFTRQPFTAEVVPGLEPTQRVERGRDFAPRKGAGKFDAPRRNHGGGFGGKGGGFGGDNRFVAAPARSFDDRPARGPRPVFEGDRSPFDKKAPRPKSGGKPFGGGGFDAKKRTPKPKFDR
;
A
#
# COMPACT_ATOMS: atom_id res chain seq x y z
N MET A 1 33.93 76.52 37.51
CA MET A 1 32.83 75.62 37.87
C MET A 1 32.40 75.01 36.56
N THR A 2 32.93 73.89 36.26
CA THR A 2 32.80 73.13 34.99
C THR A 2 32.24 71.79 35.34
N ASP A 3 31.00 71.53 34.97
CA ASP A 3 30.38 70.24 35.08
C ASP A 3 30.61 69.47 33.80
N ALA A 4 31.28 68.34 33.95
CA ALA A 4 31.53 67.37 32.89
C ALA A 4 30.36 66.34 32.82
N PHE A 5 29.72 66.23 31.67
CA PHE A 5 28.77 65.15 31.38
C PHE A 5 29.52 63.97 30.76
N GLU A 6 29.53 62.86 31.45
CA GLU A 6 30.06 61.59 31.04
C GLU A 6 28.98 60.84 30.24
N VAL A 7 29.22 60.62 28.95
CA VAL A 7 28.35 59.77 28.05
C VAL A 7 28.94 58.39 27.98
N ALA A 8 28.25 57.41 28.59
CA ALA A 8 28.56 56.00 28.47
C ALA A 8 28.18 55.52 27.08
N GLY A 9 29.18 55.24 26.23
CA GLY A 9 29.02 54.58 24.94
C GLY A 9 28.95 53.08 25.11
N ALA A 10 27.78 52.47 24.87
CA ALA A 10 27.63 51.03 24.70
C ALA A 10 28.14 50.64 23.32
N SER A 11 29.26 49.93 23.25
CA SER A 11 29.76 49.30 22.02
C SER A 11 28.93 48.05 21.72
N ALA A 12 28.03 48.13 20.77
CA ALA A 12 27.42 46.97 20.13
C ALA A 12 28.50 46.27 19.28
N LEU A 13 28.86 45.06 19.64
CA LEU A 13 29.68 44.18 18.83
C LEU A 13 28.88 43.81 17.57
N ALA A 14 29.25 44.39 16.43
CA ALA A 14 28.76 44.01 15.13
C ALA A 14 29.29 42.58 14.81
N GLU A 15 28.40 41.64 14.58
CA GLU A 15 28.76 40.33 14.05
C GLU A 15 29.41 40.49 12.67
N PRO A 16 30.49 39.77 12.35
CA PRO A 16 31.15 39.89 11.05
C PRO A 16 30.21 39.34 9.96
N ILE A 17 29.95 40.16 8.95
CA ILE A 17 29.25 39.78 7.73
C ILE A 17 30.09 38.69 7.05
N PRO A 18 29.56 37.47 6.75
CA PRO A 18 30.33 36.43 6.10
C PRO A 18 30.83 36.90 4.73
N SER A 19 32.09 36.65 4.45
CA SER A 19 32.70 37.04 3.17
C SER A 19 32.10 36.19 2.03
N VAL A 20 32.03 36.79 0.83
CA VAL A 20 31.58 36.08 -0.39
C VAL A 20 32.37 34.77 -0.62
N LEU A 21 33.60 34.68 -0.10
CA LEU A 21 34.43 33.48 -0.12
C LEU A 21 33.91 32.38 0.84
N ASP A 22 33.30 32.74 1.97
CA ASP A 22 32.71 31.77 2.92
C ASP A 22 31.37 31.24 2.40
N GLU A 23 30.57 32.08 1.70
CA GLU A 23 29.37 31.63 0.99
C GLU A 23 29.68 30.71 -0.19
N LEU A 24 30.75 31.01 -0.96
CA LEU A 24 31.25 30.13 -2.01
C LEU A 24 31.82 28.83 -1.45
N ALA A 25 32.53 28.86 -0.33
CA ALA A 25 33.05 27.67 0.33
C ALA A 25 31.96 26.77 0.88
N THR A 26 30.89 27.37 1.49
CA THR A 26 29.70 26.63 1.92
C THR A 26 28.88 26.08 0.75
N ALA A 27 28.73 26.84 -0.33
CA ALA A 27 28.10 26.36 -1.58
C ALA A 27 28.90 25.21 -2.21
N PHE A 28 30.23 25.28 -2.20
CA PHE A 28 31.12 24.22 -2.69
C PHE A 28 31.10 22.96 -1.79
N GLN A 29 30.98 23.12 -0.46
CA GLN A 29 30.79 22.00 0.48
C GLN A 29 29.42 21.36 0.33
N VAL A 30 28.34 22.13 0.08
CA VAL A 30 27.01 21.61 -0.22
C VAL A 30 27.01 20.88 -1.57
N GLN A 31 27.69 21.39 -2.59
CA GLN A 31 27.83 20.74 -3.89
C GLN A 31 28.58 19.40 -3.78
N ASN A 32 29.68 19.36 -3.01
CA ASN A 32 30.44 18.13 -2.75
C ASN A 32 29.70 17.12 -1.87
N ALA A 33 28.74 17.55 -1.05
CA ALA A 33 27.87 16.66 -0.29
C ALA A 33 26.82 15.95 -1.19
N PHE A 34 26.46 16.56 -2.34
CA PHE A 34 25.57 15.93 -3.33
C PHE A 34 26.30 14.97 -4.27
N ASP A 35 27.62 15.12 -4.47
CA ASP A 35 28.42 14.26 -5.35
C ASP A 35 29.00 13.01 -4.65
N ALA A 36 28.91 12.90 -3.32
CA ALA A 36 29.31 11.71 -2.60
C ALA A 36 28.24 10.61 -2.77
N ALA A 37 28.52 9.64 -3.61
CA ALA A 37 27.69 8.42 -3.71
C ALA A 37 27.41 7.85 -2.31
N PRO A 38 26.14 7.47 -1.98
CA PRO A 38 25.81 7.00 -0.64
C PRO A 38 26.55 5.67 -0.37
N GLU A 39 27.65 5.74 0.34
CA GLU A 39 28.56 4.61 0.60
C GLU A 39 27.82 3.37 1.16
N GLY A 40 26.75 3.59 1.93
CA GLY A 40 25.95 2.51 2.49
C GLY A 40 25.28 1.64 1.42
N PHE A 41 24.77 2.25 0.33
CA PHE A 41 24.13 1.51 -0.76
C PHE A 41 25.17 0.89 -1.72
N ALA A 42 26.31 1.52 -1.90
CA ALA A 42 27.43 0.95 -2.68
C ALA A 42 27.95 -0.34 -2.05
N LYS A 43 28.04 -0.40 -0.71
CA LYS A 43 28.44 -1.60 0.06
C LYS A 43 27.47 -2.78 -0.07
N LEU A 44 26.20 -2.53 -0.50
CA LEU A 44 25.20 -3.58 -0.73
C LEU A 44 25.41 -4.32 -2.08
N GLY A 45 26.41 -3.95 -2.89
CA GLY A 45 26.70 -4.61 -4.16
C GLY A 45 25.71 -4.30 -5.28
N LEU A 46 24.99 -3.16 -5.19
CA LEU A 46 24.04 -2.71 -6.20
C LEU A 46 24.76 -2.18 -7.45
N ALA A 47 24.06 -2.23 -8.60
CA ALA A 47 24.57 -1.67 -9.85
C ALA A 47 24.80 -0.15 -9.72
N PRO A 48 25.87 0.41 -10.35
CA PRO A 48 26.22 1.83 -10.24
C PRO A 48 25.07 2.77 -10.61
N GLU A 49 24.29 2.41 -11.62
CA GLU A 49 23.11 3.16 -12.08
C GLU A 49 22.04 3.30 -10.99
N LEU A 50 21.90 2.27 -10.14
CA LEU A 50 20.97 2.29 -9.02
C LEU A 50 21.50 3.11 -7.85
N VAL A 51 22.79 3.02 -7.56
CA VAL A 51 23.43 3.85 -6.53
C VAL A 51 23.28 5.33 -6.88
N GLN A 52 23.47 5.69 -8.15
CA GLN A 52 23.25 7.06 -8.63
C GLN A 52 21.77 7.48 -8.52
N ALA A 53 20.82 6.61 -8.90
CA ALA A 53 19.40 6.91 -8.78
C ALA A 53 18.97 7.12 -7.32
N VAL A 54 19.52 6.33 -6.40
CA VAL A 54 19.29 6.45 -4.95
C VAL A 54 19.85 7.77 -4.41
N ALA A 55 21.04 8.21 -4.89
CA ALA A 55 21.61 9.51 -4.56
C ALA A 55 20.76 10.67 -5.07
N ASP A 56 20.29 10.60 -6.33
CA ASP A 56 19.37 11.60 -6.92
C ASP A 56 18.07 11.75 -6.12
N LEU A 57 17.58 10.67 -5.49
CA LEU A 57 16.40 10.67 -4.63
C LEU A 57 16.69 11.19 -3.21
N GLY A 58 17.94 11.54 -2.89
CA GLY A 58 18.34 12.06 -1.60
C GLY A 58 18.44 11.01 -0.49
N PHE A 59 18.53 9.71 -0.83
CA PHE A 59 18.75 8.66 0.15
C PHE A 59 20.23 8.58 0.52
N THR A 60 20.58 9.03 1.70
CA THR A 60 21.97 9.07 2.18
C THR A 60 22.43 7.75 2.78
N GLN A 61 21.55 7.06 3.52
CA GLN A 61 21.85 5.79 4.19
C GLN A 61 20.71 4.79 4.01
N PRO A 62 21.02 3.49 3.86
CA PRO A 62 20.00 2.46 3.80
C PRO A 62 19.35 2.26 5.16
N THR A 63 18.03 2.08 5.16
CA THR A 63 17.25 1.78 6.37
C THR A 63 17.53 0.35 6.86
N THR A 64 17.14 0.05 8.11
CA THR A 64 17.32 -1.29 8.69
C THR A 64 16.68 -2.40 7.86
N VAL A 65 15.48 -2.13 7.28
CA VAL A 65 14.83 -3.12 6.41
C VAL A 65 15.64 -3.35 5.13
N GLN A 66 16.20 -2.30 4.54
CA GLN A 66 17.02 -2.39 3.34
C GLN A 66 18.33 -3.15 3.61
N LEU A 67 19.03 -2.84 4.72
CA LEU A 67 20.25 -3.52 5.12
C LEU A 67 20.06 -5.02 5.34
N LYS A 68 18.93 -5.44 5.93
CA LYS A 68 18.65 -6.86 6.18
C LYS A 68 18.09 -7.59 4.97
N THR A 69 17.32 -6.92 4.10
CA THR A 69 16.58 -7.57 3.02
C THR A 69 17.36 -7.62 1.71
N ILE A 70 18.04 -6.52 1.32
CA ILE A 70 18.72 -6.42 0.02
C ILE A 70 19.78 -7.52 -0.16
N PRO A 71 20.70 -7.76 0.80
CA PRO A 71 21.72 -8.81 0.65
C PRO A 71 21.13 -10.22 0.50
N LEU A 72 19.99 -10.50 1.18
CA LEU A 72 19.30 -11.78 1.08
C LEU A 72 18.51 -11.95 -0.21
N ALA A 73 18.07 -10.84 -0.81
CA ALA A 73 17.31 -10.82 -2.05
C ALA A 73 18.20 -10.91 -3.30
N LEU A 74 19.49 -10.57 -3.19
CA LEU A 74 20.47 -10.72 -4.26
C LEU A 74 20.89 -12.19 -4.44
N PRO A 75 21.33 -12.60 -5.64
CA PRO A 75 21.78 -13.95 -5.87
C PRO A 75 23.05 -14.26 -5.05
N SER A 76 23.07 -15.41 -4.38
CA SER A 76 24.26 -15.87 -3.69
C SER A 76 25.32 -16.33 -4.69
N GLU A 77 26.50 -15.76 -4.64
CA GLU A 77 27.62 -16.08 -5.55
C GLU A 77 28.10 -17.53 -5.42
N ASN A 78 27.89 -18.16 -4.25
CA ASN A 78 28.37 -19.51 -3.94
C ASN A 78 27.32 -20.61 -4.15
N ALA A 79 26.14 -20.28 -4.66
CA ALA A 79 25.06 -21.26 -4.84
C ALA A 79 24.96 -21.75 -6.30
N SER A 80 24.63 -23.05 -6.49
CA SER A 80 24.26 -23.57 -7.81
C SER A 80 23.08 -22.77 -8.38
N ALA A 81 23.02 -22.58 -9.70
CA ALA A 81 22.04 -21.70 -10.39
C ALA A 81 20.56 -21.90 -9.96
N LYS A 82 20.20 -23.09 -9.47
CA LYS A 82 18.84 -23.39 -8.96
C LYS A 82 18.60 -22.95 -7.50
N LYS A 83 19.63 -22.67 -6.71
CA LYS A 83 19.54 -22.26 -5.30
C LYS A 83 20.04 -20.83 -5.06
N ALA A 84 20.30 -20.07 -6.12
CA ALA A 84 20.84 -18.73 -6.04
C ALA A 84 19.89 -17.72 -5.36
N PHE A 85 18.59 -17.96 -5.36
CA PHE A 85 17.58 -17.07 -4.80
C PHE A 85 16.77 -17.77 -3.70
N ILE A 86 16.48 -17.04 -2.64
CA ILE A 86 15.70 -17.50 -1.49
C ILE A 86 14.42 -16.67 -1.41
N ASP A 87 13.28 -17.31 -1.16
CA ASP A 87 12.01 -16.59 -0.90
C ASP A 87 12.11 -15.85 0.45
N LEU A 88 11.65 -14.59 0.50
CA LEU A 88 11.75 -13.74 1.68
C LEU A 88 10.38 -13.30 2.17
N MET A 89 10.12 -13.55 3.46
CA MET A 89 8.93 -13.02 4.14
C MET A 89 9.38 -11.94 5.12
N VAL A 90 9.04 -10.69 4.82
CA VAL A 90 9.54 -9.50 5.53
C VAL A 90 8.41 -8.84 6.31
N SER A 91 8.60 -8.64 7.62
CA SER A 91 7.70 -7.83 8.43
C SER A 91 8.39 -6.53 8.83
N SER A 92 7.77 -5.41 8.48
CA SER A 92 8.19 -4.09 8.94
C SER A 92 7.08 -3.06 8.82
N GLN A 93 7.18 -1.97 9.57
CA GLN A 93 6.18 -0.90 9.63
C GLN A 93 6.06 -0.13 8.30
N THR A 94 4.95 0.61 8.15
CA THR A 94 4.79 1.55 7.03
C THR A 94 5.79 2.70 7.16
N GLY A 95 6.38 3.12 6.03
CA GLY A 95 7.39 4.19 6.05
C GLY A 95 8.82 3.75 6.39
N SER A 96 9.08 2.45 6.63
CA SER A 96 10.41 1.91 6.92
C SER A 96 11.34 1.78 5.71
N GLY A 97 10.86 2.10 4.48
CA GLY A 97 11.65 1.96 3.25
C GLY A 97 11.51 0.61 2.54
N LYS A 98 10.40 -0.13 2.77
CA LYS A 98 10.11 -1.43 2.13
C LYS A 98 10.17 -1.37 0.61
N THR A 99 9.62 -0.32 0.00
CA THR A 99 9.55 -0.17 -1.46
C THR A 99 10.94 -0.28 -2.10
N ALA A 100 11.92 0.45 -1.59
CA ALA A 100 13.29 0.36 -2.06
C ALA A 100 13.93 -1.00 -1.70
N ALA A 101 13.56 -1.61 -0.57
CA ALA A 101 14.12 -2.90 -0.14
C ALA A 101 13.81 -4.04 -1.12
N PHE A 102 12.66 -4.02 -1.81
CA PHE A 102 12.37 -5.01 -2.86
C PHE A 102 12.66 -4.52 -4.28
N LEU A 103 12.51 -3.22 -4.57
CA LEU A 103 12.78 -2.69 -5.92
C LEU A 103 14.25 -2.79 -6.29
N LEU A 104 15.14 -2.39 -5.39
CA LEU A 104 16.59 -2.34 -5.67
C LEU A 104 17.18 -3.69 -6.09
N PRO A 105 16.99 -4.81 -5.35
CA PRO A 105 17.55 -6.10 -5.75
C PRO A 105 16.89 -6.67 -7.01
N VAL A 106 15.57 -6.46 -7.20
CA VAL A 106 14.88 -6.88 -8.42
C VAL A 106 15.39 -6.15 -9.64
N ILE A 107 15.48 -4.81 -9.58
CA ILE A 107 15.96 -3.99 -10.68
C ILE A 107 17.43 -4.29 -10.98
N HIS A 108 18.29 -4.43 -9.95
CA HIS A 108 19.69 -4.85 -10.09
C HIS A 108 19.82 -6.12 -10.93
N THR A 109 19.05 -7.14 -10.59
CA THR A 109 19.10 -8.43 -11.30
C THR A 109 18.59 -8.30 -12.74
N LEU A 110 17.54 -7.50 -12.97
CA LEU A 110 17.04 -7.25 -14.34
C LEU A 110 18.05 -6.49 -15.19
N ILE A 111 18.76 -5.49 -14.65
CA ILE A 111 19.82 -4.76 -15.36
C ILE A 111 20.91 -5.73 -15.80
N LYS A 112 21.40 -6.57 -14.89
CA LYS A 112 22.45 -7.56 -15.16
C LYS A 112 22.03 -8.51 -16.29
N GLN A 113 20.80 -9.03 -16.23
CA GLN A 113 20.27 -9.93 -17.26
C GLN A 113 20.12 -9.24 -18.63
N ILE A 114 19.64 -7.97 -18.66
CA ILE A 114 19.51 -7.20 -19.90
C ILE A 114 20.88 -6.94 -20.51
N SER A 115 21.88 -6.60 -19.69
CA SER A 115 23.25 -6.37 -20.15
C SER A 115 23.89 -7.65 -20.70
N GLU A 116 23.73 -8.78 -20.00
CA GLU A 116 24.22 -10.10 -20.43
C GLU A 116 23.55 -10.52 -21.75
N ALA A 117 22.23 -10.36 -21.88
CA ALA A 117 21.51 -10.67 -23.12
C ALA A 117 21.98 -9.78 -24.29
N ALA A 118 22.19 -8.48 -24.04
CA ALA A 118 22.69 -7.57 -25.08
C ALA A 118 24.14 -7.89 -25.51
N CYS A 119 24.99 -8.32 -24.58
CA CYS A 119 26.35 -8.80 -24.90
C CYS A 119 26.28 -10.10 -25.70
N ALA A 120 25.46 -11.05 -25.32
CA ALA A 120 25.25 -12.32 -26.04
C ALA A 120 24.73 -12.09 -27.48
N GLU A 121 23.76 -11.17 -27.65
CA GLU A 121 23.24 -10.82 -28.98
C GLU A 121 24.31 -10.17 -29.86
N ARG A 122 25.16 -9.30 -29.29
CA ARG A 122 26.31 -8.70 -30.02
C ARG A 122 27.33 -9.74 -30.46
N ALA A 123 27.74 -10.61 -29.53
CA ALA A 123 28.67 -11.68 -29.80
C ALA A 123 28.14 -12.65 -30.87
N ALA A 124 26.84 -13.02 -30.80
CA ALA A 124 26.19 -13.86 -31.81
C ALA A 124 26.16 -13.18 -33.20
N TYR A 125 25.87 -11.86 -33.24
CA TYR A 125 25.89 -11.09 -34.48
C TYR A 125 27.32 -10.99 -35.06
N GLU A 126 28.32 -10.66 -34.24
CA GLU A 126 29.73 -10.59 -34.65
C GLU A 126 30.23 -11.93 -35.20
N LYS A 127 29.86 -13.04 -34.54
CA LYS A 127 30.14 -14.38 -35.03
C LYS A 127 29.46 -14.65 -36.38
N SER A 128 28.17 -14.26 -36.54
CA SER A 128 27.45 -14.44 -37.82
C SER A 128 28.08 -13.62 -38.97
N VAL A 129 28.62 -12.42 -38.66
CA VAL A 129 29.33 -11.60 -39.63
C VAL A 129 30.68 -12.24 -40.01
N ALA A 130 31.43 -12.73 -39.02
CA ALA A 130 32.69 -13.41 -39.26
C ALA A 130 32.53 -14.69 -40.12
N ASP A 131 31.51 -15.50 -39.81
CA ASP A 131 31.17 -16.71 -40.55
C ASP A 131 30.73 -16.42 -42.00
N ALA A 132 30.03 -15.30 -42.25
CA ALA A 132 29.64 -14.85 -43.59
C ALA A 132 30.85 -14.41 -44.40
N ILE A 133 31.76 -13.62 -43.80
CA ILE A 133 33.03 -13.19 -44.44
C ILE A 133 33.89 -14.39 -44.77
N ALA A 134 34.06 -15.37 -43.87
CA ALA A 134 34.82 -16.58 -44.11
C ALA A 134 34.26 -17.42 -45.26
N LYS A 135 32.93 -17.37 -45.49
CA LYS A 135 32.24 -18.05 -46.60
C LYS A 135 32.16 -17.21 -47.88
N GLY A 136 32.75 -16.03 -47.93
CA GLY A 136 32.68 -15.12 -49.08
C GLY A 136 31.27 -14.55 -49.34
N GLN A 137 30.38 -14.53 -48.33
CA GLN A 137 29.01 -14.04 -48.43
C GLN A 137 28.89 -12.64 -47.86
N GLU A 138 27.90 -11.86 -48.35
CA GLU A 138 27.63 -10.53 -47.76
C GLU A 138 27.24 -10.66 -46.29
N PRO A 139 27.76 -9.80 -45.38
CA PRO A 139 27.43 -9.84 -43.97
C PRO A 139 25.91 -9.62 -43.74
N PRO A 140 25.30 -10.34 -42.81
CA PRO A 140 23.86 -10.21 -42.52
C PRO A 140 23.54 -8.82 -42.03
N LYS A 141 22.48 -8.20 -42.60
CA LYS A 141 22.01 -6.89 -42.19
C LYS A 141 21.42 -6.97 -40.77
N LYS A 142 21.74 -5.99 -39.91
CA LYS A 142 21.14 -5.89 -38.57
C LYS A 142 19.61 -5.91 -38.68
N PRO A 143 18.92 -6.73 -37.89
CA PRO A 143 17.46 -6.79 -37.92
C PRO A 143 16.87 -5.42 -37.55
N LYS A 144 16.00 -4.88 -38.40
CA LYS A 144 15.29 -3.63 -38.12
C LYS A 144 14.36 -3.83 -36.90
N ARG A 145 14.44 -2.95 -35.91
CA ARG A 145 13.51 -2.95 -34.77
C ARG A 145 12.09 -2.73 -35.28
N LYS A 146 11.22 -3.72 -35.06
CA LYS A 146 9.81 -3.60 -35.37
C LYS A 146 9.15 -2.62 -34.40
N ASN A 147 8.32 -1.68 -34.92
CA ASN A 147 7.57 -0.79 -34.05
C ASN A 147 6.51 -1.58 -33.26
N PRO A 148 6.61 -1.65 -31.92
CA PRO A 148 5.69 -2.46 -31.09
C PRO A 148 4.29 -1.86 -31.01
N THR A 149 4.09 -0.58 -31.35
CA THR A 149 2.77 0.06 -31.36
C THR A 149 1.91 -0.31 -32.56
N ASN A 150 2.50 -0.97 -33.56
CA ASN A 150 1.76 -1.45 -34.72
C ASN A 150 1.01 -2.76 -34.34
N LEU A 151 -0.32 -2.77 -34.48
CA LEU A 151 -1.17 -3.94 -34.17
C LEU A 151 -0.71 -5.24 -34.85
N ARG A 152 -0.13 -5.16 -36.06
CA ARG A 152 0.43 -6.32 -36.76
C ARG A 152 1.67 -6.92 -36.08
N ASN A 153 2.35 -6.14 -35.24
CA ASN A 153 3.54 -6.54 -34.51
C ASN A 153 3.26 -6.78 -33.01
N PHE A 154 1.97 -6.74 -32.62
CA PHE A 154 1.60 -6.94 -31.22
C PHE A 154 2.10 -8.31 -30.74
N LYS A 155 2.86 -8.28 -29.66
CA LYS A 155 3.28 -9.46 -28.92
C LYS A 155 2.95 -9.22 -27.46
N ALA A 156 2.18 -10.12 -26.86
CA ALA A 156 1.88 -10.02 -25.44
C ALA A 156 3.18 -9.90 -24.64
N PRO A 157 3.37 -8.83 -23.83
CA PRO A 157 4.57 -8.64 -23.04
C PRO A 157 4.71 -9.75 -22.00
N SER A 158 5.95 -10.18 -21.77
CA SER A 158 6.30 -11.17 -20.74
C SER A 158 7.30 -10.51 -19.79
N PRO A 159 6.85 -9.86 -18.71
CA PRO A 159 7.72 -9.16 -17.78
C PRO A 159 8.63 -10.13 -17.02
N GLY A 160 9.84 -9.69 -16.67
CA GLY A 160 10.76 -10.45 -15.80
C GLY A 160 10.43 -10.32 -14.31
N ALA A 161 9.76 -9.22 -13.91
CA ALA A 161 9.33 -9.00 -12.53
C ALA A 161 7.89 -8.51 -12.44
N LEU A 162 7.19 -8.98 -11.43
CA LEU A 162 5.82 -8.64 -11.11
C LEU A 162 5.72 -8.22 -9.64
N ILE A 163 5.18 -7.02 -9.41
CA ILE A 163 4.87 -6.51 -8.08
C ILE A 163 3.36 -6.38 -7.95
N VAL A 164 2.79 -7.01 -6.94
CA VAL A 164 1.35 -7.03 -6.69
C VAL A 164 1.04 -6.22 -5.44
N CYS A 165 0.16 -5.22 -5.59
CA CYS A 165 -0.25 -4.30 -4.54
C CYS A 165 -1.76 -4.37 -4.32
N PRO A 166 -2.27 -4.22 -3.07
CA PRO A 166 -3.70 -4.34 -2.76
C PRO A 166 -4.55 -3.20 -3.31
N THR A 167 -3.99 -2.00 -3.42
CA THR A 167 -4.73 -0.80 -3.83
C THR A 167 -4.11 -0.15 -5.06
N ARG A 168 -4.95 0.58 -5.81
CA ARG A 168 -4.53 1.28 -7.04
C ARG A 168 -3.53 2.38 -6.72
N GLU A 169 -3.72 3.06 -5.60
CA GLU A 169 -2.89 4.17 -5.13
C GLU A 169 -1.50 3.68 -4.78
N LEU A 170 -1.40 2.59 -4.03
CA LEU A 170 -0.11 1.98 -3.69
C LEU A 170 0.61 1.48 -4.95
N ALA A 171 -0.11 0.80 -5.85
CA ALA A 171 0.48 0.33 -7.11
C ALA A 171 0.98 1.50 -7.99
N GLN A 172 0.28 2.64 -8.01
CA GLN A 172 0.73 3.84 -8.72
C GLN A 172 1.98 4.45 -8.07
N GLN A 173 2.03 4.47 -6.74
CA GLN A 173 3.18 4.97 -5.99
C GLN A 173 4.40 4.07 -6.23
N VAL A 174 4.28 2.76 -6.00
CA VAL A 174 5.37 1.81 -6.23
C VAL A 174 5.88 1.85 -7.68
N ALA A 175 4.97 2.05 -8.66
CA ALA A 175 5.37 2.21 -10.05
C ALA A 175 6.13 3.52 -10.29
N HIS A 176 5.77 4.61 -9.59
CA HIS A 176 6.48 5.89 -9.66
C HIS A 176 7.89 5.75 -9.06
N ASP A 177 7.98 5.20 -7.85
CA ASP A 177 9.26 4.92 -7.19
C ASP A 177 10.17 4.04 -8.07
N ALA A 178 9.59 3.02 -8.73
CA ALA A 178 10.32 2.17 -9.66
C ALA A 178 10.81 2.93 -10.91
N ILE A 179 9.99 3.86 -11.46
CA ILE A 179 10.37 4.71 -12.60
C ILE A 179 11.54 5.62 -12.23
N ASP A 180 11.52 6.21 -11.04
CA ASP A 180 12.58 7.08 -10.56
C ASP A 180 13.90 6.30 -10.36
N LEU A 181 13.81 5.08 -9.80
CA LEU A 181 14.98 4.21 -9.63
C LEU A 181 15.58 3.70 -10.94
N VAL A 182 14.81 3.56 -12.02
CA VAL A 182 15.33 3.11 -13.31
C VAL A 182 15.77 4.26 -14.23
N LYS A 183 15.77 5.50 -13.76
CA LYS A 183 16.09 6.70 -14.54
C LYS A 183 17.43 6.59 -15.29
N HIS A 184 18.43 6.00 -14.66
CA HIS A 184 19.75 5.80 -15.26
C HIS A 184 19.93 4.43 -15.96
N CYS A 185 18.90 3.55 -15.87
CA CYS A 185 18.96 2.18 -16.39
C CYS A 185 18.50 2.12 -17.85
N ARG A 186 19.41 1.90 -18.79
CA ARG A 186 19.04 1.80 -20.21
C ARG A 186 18.31 0.49 -20.51
N GLY A 187 17.17 0.61 -21.21
CA GLY A 187 16.44 -0.56 -21.74
C GLY A 187 15.45 -1.19 -20.76
N LEU A 188 15.38 -0.75 -19.50
CA LEU A 188 14.41 -1.23 -18.52
C LEU A 188 13.17 -0.36 -18.55
N ARG A 189 12.00 -0.99 -18.65
CA ARG A 189 10.69 -0.32 -18.69
C ARG A 189 9.79 -0.83 -17.57
N VAL A 190 9.15 0.11 -16.89
CA VAL A 190 8.16 -0.12 -15.84
C VAL A 190 6.78 0.15 -16.39
N ALA A 191 5.81 -0.71 -16.11
CA ALA A 191 4.40 -0.50 -16.43
C ALA A 191 3.53 -0.66 -15.19
N ASN A 192 2.47 0.16 -15.11
CA ASN A 192 1.48 0.10 -14.04
C ASN A 192 0.13 -0.41 -14.57
N VAL A 193 -0.44 -1.42 -13.92
CA VAL A 193 -1.66 -2.13 -14.30
C VAL A 193 -2.67 -2.08 -13.16
N VAL A 194 -3.61 -1.13 -13.22
CA VAL A 194 -4.58 -0.89 -12.14
C VAL A 194 -5.99 -0.75 -12.68
N GLY A 195 -6.99 -1.11 -11.87
CA GLY A 195 -8.39 -0.90 -12.21
C GLY A 195 -8.75 0.59 -12.38
N GLY A 196 -9.86 0.88 -13.09
CA GLY A 196 -10.36 2.24 -13.27
C GLY A 196 -9.63 3.08 -14.33
N MET A 197 -8.62 2.52 -14.99
CA MET A 197 -7.98 3.13 -16.16
C MET A 197 -8.41 2.41 -17.47
N PRO A 198 -8.48 3.12 -18.61
CA PRO A 198 -8.82 2.50 -19.89
C PRO A 198 -7.85 1.38 -20.28
N TYR A 199 -8.36 0.24 -20.76
CA TYR A 199 -7.57 -0.92 -21.15
C TYR A 199 -6.52 -0.61 -22.20
N GLN A 200 -6.90 0.14 -23.24
CA GLN A 200 -6.02 0.47 -24.37
C GLN A 200 -4.75 1.22 -23.95
N ILE A 201 -4.88 2.15 -22.99
CA ILE A 201 -3.75 2.91 -22.46
C ILE A 201 -2.81 1.97 -21.69
N GLN A 202 -3.37 1.04 -20.91
CA GLN A 202 -2.57 0.09 -20.15
C GLN A 202 -1.85 -0.91 -21.05
N ILE A 203 -2.53 -1.44 -22.08
CA ILE A 203 -1.93 -2.34 -23.07
C ILE A 203 -0.78 -1.65 -23.81
N ALA A 204 -0.94 -0.38 -24.19
CA ALA A 204 0.12 0.40 -24.81
C ALA A 204 1.34 0.58 -23.89
N LYS A 205 1.11 0.86 -22.59
CA LYS A 205 2.18 0.98 -21.58
C LYS A 205 2.89 -0.33 -21.27
N LEU A 206 2.18 -1.46 -21.39
CA LEU A 206 2.75 -2.79 -21.16
C LEU A 206 3.75 -3.22 -22.24
N GLN A 207 3.76 -2.58 -23.41
CA GLN A 207 4.66 -2.95 -24.50
C GLN A 207 6.13 -2.87 -24.06
N ASN A 208 6.83 -4.02 -24.16
CA ASN A 208 8.22 -4.20 -23.72
C ASN A 208 8.48 -3.85 -22.24
N ALA A 209 7.48 -3.95 -21.37
CA ALA A 209 7.68 -3.78 -19.93
C ALA A 209 8.48 -4.97 -19.36
N ASN A 210 9.55 -4.66 -18.63
CA ASN A 210 10.37 -5.64 -17.91
C ASN A 210 9.88 -5.84 -16.48
N LEU A 211 9.34 -4.78 -15.88
CA LEU A 211 8.78 -4.77 -14.54
C LEU A 211 7.34 -4.26 -14.61
N VAL A 212 6.42 -5.01 -14.02
CA VAL A 212 5.00 -4.66 -13.95
C VAL A 212 4.58 -4.53 -12.50
N VAL A 213 3.96 -3.40 -12.16
CA VAL A 213 3.31 -3.16 -10.87
C VAL A 213 1.80 -3.21 -11.08
N ALA A 214 1.09 -4.05 -10.34
CA ALA A 214 -0.31 -4.33 -10.62
C ALA A 214 -1.18 -4.49 -9.38
N THR A 215 -2.49 -4.27 -9.55
CA THR A 215 -3.51 -4.78 -8.62
C THR A 215 -4.02 -6.14 -9.13
N PRO A 216 -4.33 -7.14 -8.24
CA PRO A 216 -4.65 -8.51 -8.62
C PRO A 216 -5.70 -8.62 -9.72
N GLY A 217 -6.92 -8.11 -9.50
CA GLY A 217 -8.03 -8.26 -10.43
C GLY A 217 -7.73 -7.74 -11.83
N ARG A 218 -7.13 -6.52 -11.99
CA ARG A 218 -6.82 -5.98 -13.32
C ARG A 218 -5.69 -6.76 -14.03
N LEU A 219 -4.74 -7.29 -13.27
CA LEU A 219 -3.69 -8.14 -13.82
C LEU A 219 -4.27 -9.42 -14.42
N LEU A 220 -5.14 -10.09 -13.67
CA LEU A 220 -5.81 -11.31 -14.12
C LEU A 220 -6.76 -11.06 -15.29
N ASP A 221 -7.49 -9.93 -15.32
CA ASP A 221 -8.30 -9.52 -16.48
C ASP A 221 -7.46 -9.43 -17.76
N LEU A 222 -6.29 -8.77 -17.70
CA LEU A 222 -5.38 -8.65 -18.84
C LEU A 222 -4.71 -9.98 -19.21
N GLN A 223 -4.45 -10.83 -18.25
CA GLN A 223 -3.89 -12.16 -18.48
C GLN A 223 -4.93 -13.06 -19.17
N ARG A 224 -6.16 -13.12 -18.66
CA ARG A 224 -7.26 -13.89 -19.25
C ARG A 224 -7.61 -13.41 -20.66
N SER A 225 -7.48 -12.11 -20.94
CA SER A 225 -7.64 -11.55 -22.30
C SER A 225 -6.38 -11.64 -23.17
N MET A 226 -5.36 -12.41 -22.75
CA MET A 226 -4.11 -12.66 -23.47
C MET A 226 -3.31 -11.38 -23.82
N GLN A 227 -3.50 -10.31 -23.06
CA GLN A 227 -2.77 -9.05 -23.25
C GLN A 227 -1.42 -9.01 -22.53
N ILE A 228 -1.20 -9.92 -21.59
CA ILE A 228 0.05 -10.12 -20.86
C ILE A 228 0.28 -11.62 -20.61
N LYS A 229 1.53 -12.05 -20.61
CA LYS A 229 1.95 -13.41 -20.24
C LYS A 229 2.81 -13.37 -18.99
N LEU A 230 2.55 -14.24 -18.03
CA LEU A 230 3.23 -14.27 -16.73
C LEU A 230 4.19 -15.46 -16.60
N ASP A 231 4.30 -16.31 -17.64
CA ASP A 231 5.16 -17.49 -17.70
C ASP A 231 6.65 -17.19 -17.54
N LYS A 232 7.10 -15.98 -17.90
CA LYS A 232 8.50 -15.54 -17.81
C LYS A 232 8.82 -14.68 -16.59
N VAL A 233 7.87 -14.53 -15.67
CA VAL A 233 8.11 -13.81 -14.43
C VAL A 233 9.13 -14.57 -13.58
N GLN A 234 10.24 -13.91 -13.25
CA GLN A 234 11.30 -14.47 -12.41
C GLN A 234 11.19 -14.03 -10.95
N PHE A 235 10.65 -12.82 -10.74
CA PHE A 235 10.51 -12.22 -9.41
C PHE A 235 9.05 -11.83 -9.18
N LEU A 236 8.47 -12.39 -8.12
CA LEU A 236 7.14 -12.04 -7.64
C LEU A 236 7.27 -11.32 -6.29
N VAL A 237 6.79 -10.09 -6.22
CA VAL A 237 6.70 -9.33 -4.98
C VAL A 237 5.24 -9.14 -4.61
N VAL A 238 4.90 -9.44 -3.37
CA VAL A 238 3.56 -9.20 -2.78
C VAL A 238 3.72 -8.17 -1.68
N ASP A 239 3.25 -6.95 -1.92
CA ASP A 239 3.34 -5.86 -0.94
C ASP A 239 2.02 -5.67 -0.20
N GLU A 240 2.07 -5.33 1.09
CA GLU A 240 0.92 -5.26 2.02
C GLU A 240 0.06 -6.54 1.96
N ALA A 241 0.67 -7.72 2.16
CA ALA A 241 -0.01 -9.02 2.06
C ALA A 241 -1.17 -9.17 3.06
N ASP A 242 -1.06 -8.61 4.27
CA ASP A 242 -2.14 -8.51 5.26
C ASP A 242 -3.36 -7.81 4.66
N ARG A 243 -3.13 -6.73 3.95
CA ARG A 243 -4.19 -5.98 3.29
C ARG A 243 -4.82 -6.72 2.13
N MET A 244 -4.04 -7.49 1.39
CA MET A 244 -4.59 -8.31 0.31
C MET A 244 -5.58 -9.34 0.84
N LEU A 245 -5.28 -9.98 1.99
CA LEU A 245 -6.21 -10.88 2.65
C LEU A 245 -7.49 -10.17 3.14
N ASP A 246 -7.34 -8.97 3.70
CA ASP A 246 -8.49 -8.17 4.16
C ASP A 246 -9.43 -7.77 3.03
N LEU A 247 -8.92 -7.57 1.83
CA LEU A 247 -9.68 -7.23 0.62
C LEU A 247 -10.19 -8.47 -0.14
N GLY A 248 -9.89 -9.68 0.33
CA GLY A 248 -10.37 -10.92 -0.26
C GLY A 248 -9.59 -11.42 -1.47
N PHE A 249 -8.36 -10.93 -1.69
CA PHE A 249 -7.51 -11.32 -2.84
C PHE A 249 -6.73 -12.63 -2.64
N ALA A 250 -7.14 -13.49 -1.69
CA ALA A 250 -6.45 -14.75 -1.44
C ALA A 250 -6.46 -15.69 -2.66
N ASP A 251 -7.59 -15.80 -3.34
CA ASP A 251 -7.76 -16.66 -4.53
C ASP A 251 -7.05 -16.05 -5.75
N ASP A 252 -7.12 -14.73 -5.93
CA ASP A 252 -6.38 -14.04 -6.98
C ASP A 252 -4.86 -14.25 -6.83
N LEU A 253 -4.33 -14.20 -5.60
CA LEU A 253 -2.92 -14.47 -5.34
C LEU A 253 -2.55 -15.94 -5.61
N ALA A 254 -3.45 -16.88 -5.33
CA ALA A 254 -3.23 -18.29 -5.66
C ALA A 254 -3.19 -18.50 -7.19
N GLU A 255 -4.06 -17.83 -7.96
CA GLU A 255 -4.03 -17.86 -9.43
C GLU A 255 -2.73 -17.24 -9.98
N ILE A 256 -2.33 -16.07 -9.48
CA ILE A 256 -1.05 -15.42 -9.85
C ILE A 256 0.13 -16.33 -9.52
N ASN A 257 0.12 -17.00 -8.36
CA ASN A 257 1.14 -17.94 -7.97
C ASN A 257 1.30 -19.09 -8.98
N GLN A 258 0.20 -19.64 -9.47
CA GLN A 258 0.22 -20.69 -10.49
C GLN A 258 0.73 -20.19 -11.85
N LEU A 259 0.29 -18.99 -12.27
CA LEU A 259 0.72 -18.36 -13.52
C LEU A 259 2.21 -17.99 -13.54
N THR A 260 2.84 -17.89 -12.37
CA THR A 260 4.25 -17.55 -12.19
C THR A 260 5.05 -18.68 -11.54
N ILE A 261 4.67 -19.94 -11.78
CA ILE A 261 5.25 -21.12 -11.10
C ILE A 261 6.77 -21.24 -11.31
N GLU A 262 7.28 -20.85 -12.50
CA GLU A 262 8.69 -20.92 -12.88
C GLU A 262 9.55 -19.79 -12.30
N ARG A 263 8.97 -18.92 -11.48
CA ARG A 263 9.72 -17.81 -10.88
C ARG A 263 10.88 -18.29 -9.99
N LYS A 264 11.92 -17.48 -9.94
CA LYS A 264 13.13 -17.76 -9.15
C LYS A 264 12.95 -17.37 -7.67
N GLN A 265 12.22 -16.29 -7.40
CA GLN A 265 12.08 -15.74 -6.05
C GLN A 265 10.70 -15.14 -5.82
N THR A 266 10.20 -15.31 -4.60
CA THR A 266 9.03 -14.60 -4.08
C THR A 266 9.46 -13.75 -2.88
N MET A 267 9.06 -12.49 -2.86
CA MET A 267 9.21 -11.62 -1.69
C MET A 267 7.83 -11.16 -1.23
N MET A 268 7.50 -11.41 0.04
CA MET A 268 6.23 -11.01 0.64
C MET A 268 6.49 -10.02 1.78
N PHE A 269 5.88 -8.84 1.66
CA PHE A 269 5.96 -7.77 2.64
C PHE A 269 4.61 -7.61 3.35
N SER A 270 4.65 -7.52 4.67
CA SER A 270 3.47 -7.35 5.53
C SER A 270 3.83 -6.52 6.75
N ALA A 271 2.85 -5.89 7.38
CA ALA A 271 3.07 -5.24 8.67
C ALA A 271 3.19 -6.24 9.82
N THR A 272 2.59 -7.44 9.68
CA THR A 272 2.56 -8.45 10.75
C THR A 272 2.80 -9.86 10.22
N PHE A 273 3.26 -10.77 11.11
CA PHE A 273 3.32 -12.21 10.87
C PHE A 273 2.12 -12.94 11.49
N ALA A 274 0.93 -12.35 11.43
CA ALA A 274 -0.29 -13.00 11.91
C ALA A 274 -0.46 -14.42 11.31
N PRO A 275 -1.12 -15.38 12.00
CA PRO A 275 -1.26 -16.76 11.52
C PRO A 275 -1.85 -16.86 10.10
N ARG A 276 -2.82 -15.99 9.76
CA ARG A 276 -3.42 -15.92 8.41
C ARG A 276 -2.42 -15.54 7.32
N ILE A 277 -1.42 -14.67 7.64
CA ILE A 277 -0.35 -14.31 6.71
C ILE A 277 0.63 -15.46 6.53
N GLN A 278 0.93 -16.19 7.60
CA GLN A 278 1.77 -17.39 7.52
C GLN A 278 1.11 -18.49 6.67
N GLN A 279 -0.22 -18.66 6.76
CA GLN A 279 -0.98 -19.56 5.90
C GLN A 279 -0.93 -19.14 4.42
N LEU A 280 -1.06 -17.83 4.13
CA LEU A 280 -0.90 -17.31 2.78
C LEU A 280 0.52 -17.56 2.27
N ALA A 281 1.54 -17.26 3.06
CA ALA A 281 2.93 -17.48 2.71
C ALA A 281 3.20 -18.97 2.39
N ALA A 282 2.64 -19.90 3.16
CA ALA A 282 2.76 -21.34 2.90
C ALA A 282 2.15 -21.77 1.55
N ARG A 283 1.15 -21.03 1.04
CA ARG A 283 0.53 -21.31 -0.27
C ARG A 283 1.29 -20.69 -1.45
N VAL A 284 1.92 -19.53 -1.22
CA VAL A 284 2.51 -18.71 -2.30
C VAL A 284 4.03 -18.81 -2.35
N MET A 285 4.71 -19.21 -1.27
CA MET A 285 6.16 -19.16 -1.13
C MET A 285 6.78 -20.54 -0.92
N ARG A 286 8.07 -20.66 -1.23
CA ARG A 286 8.87 -21.88 -1.11
C ARG A 286 9.85 -21.74 0.06
N GLN A 287 9.52 -22.28 1.22
CA GLN A 287 10.37 -22.25 2.43
C GLN A 287 10.98 -20.86 2.70
N PRO A 288 10.15 -19.81 2.90
CA PRO A 288 10.65 -18.44 2.96
C PRO A 288 11.52 -18.21 4.19
N GLN A 289 12.62 -17.48 4.02
CA GLN A 289 13.38 -16.92 5.13
C GLN A 289 12.59 -15.75 5.72
N ARG A 290 12.40 -15.75 7.04
CA ARG A 290 11.69 -14.69 7.75
C ARG A 290 12.67 -13.60 8.18
N VAL A 291 12.33 -12.36 7.79
CA VAL A 291 13.07 -11.16 8.18
C VAL A 291 12.12 -10.28 8.98
N GLN A 292 12.27 -10.30 10.27
CA GLN A 292 11.51 -9.44 11.17
C GLN A 292 12.37 -8.25 11.58
N ILE A 293 11.88 -7.04 11.30
CA ILE A 293 12.60 -5.80 11.58
C ILE A 293 12.04 -5.18 12.85
N ASP A 294 10.72 -5.05 12.89
CA ASP A 294 10.01 -4.41 13.99
C ASP A 294 9.06 -5.41 14.64
N THR A 295 8.89 -5.32 15.93
CA THR A 295 7.74 -5.96 16.58
C THR A 295 6.52 -5.05 16.35
N PRO A 296 5.31 -5.60 16.17
CA PRO A 296 4.08 -4.79 16.06
C PRO A 296 3.87 -3.85 17.25
N GLN A 297 4.72 -3.97 18.24
CA GLN A 297 4.68 -3.33 19.54
C GLN A 297 5.77 -2.27 19.73
N GLU A 298 6.64 -2.03 18.74
CA GLU A 298 7.57 -0.90 18.80
C GLU A 298 6.78 0.41 18.81
N LYS A 299 7.06 1.20 19.82
CA LYS A 299 6.44 2.51 20.01
C LYS A 299 6.70 3.35 18.75
N HIS A 300 5.65 3.88 18.15
CA HIS A 300 5.77 5.00 17.22
C HIS A 300 6.26 6.22 18.00
N THR A 301 7.56 6.24 18.34
CA THR A 301 8.16 7.24 19.23
C THR A 301 7.97 8.66 18.74
N ASN A 302 7.84 8.83 17.44
CA ASN A 302 7.65 10.13 16.79
C ASN A 302 6.16 10.50 16.62
N ILE A 303 5.22 9.68 17.12
CA ILE A 303 3.78 9.95 17.01
C ILE A 303 3.19 10.06 18.41
N ARG A 304 2.84 11.29 18.80
CA ARG A 304 2.05 11.53 20.02
C ARG A 304 0.62 11.06 19.79
N GLN A 305 0.07 10.25 20.69
CA GLN A 305 -1.28 9.70 20.59
C GLN A 305 -2.15 10.24 21.72
N VAL A 306 -3.28 10.86 21.34
CA VAL A 306 -4.22 11.51 22.26
C VAL A 306 -5.62 10.94 22.04
N LEU A 307 -6.36 10.76 23.13
CA LEU A 307 -7.76 10.30 23.11
C LEU A 307 -8.66 11.38 23.71
N HIS A 308 -9.70 11.75 22.99
CA HIS A 308 -10.80 12.56 23.51
C HIS A 308 -12.09 11.75 23.56
N TRP A 309 -12.71 11.73 24.72
CA TRP A 309 -14.00 11.09 24.91
C TRP A 309 -15.13 12.06 24.53
N ALA A 310 -16.13 11.55 23.82
CA ALA A 310 -17.31 12.29 23.42
C ALA A 310 -18.58 11.57 23.89
N ASP A 311 -19.61 12.32 24.27
CA ASP A 311 -20.89 11.76 24.70
C ASP A 311 -21.68 11.14 23.54
N ASN A 312 -21.61 11.77 22.36
CA ASN A 312 -22.32 11.36 21.13
C ASN A 312 -21.64 11.92 19.87
N ALA A 313 -22.18 11.57 18.71
CA ALA A 313 -21.65 11.98 17.41
C ALA A 313 -21.61 13.52 17.22
N HIS A 314 -22.60 14.25 17.78
CA HIS A 314 -22.63 15.72 17.69
C HIS A 314 -21.50 16.35 18.54
N HIS A 315 -21.29 15.85 19.76
CA HIS A 315 -20.17 16.27 20.60
C HIS A 315 -18.82 15.95 19.94
N LYS A 316 -18.68 14.75 19.36
CA LYS A 316 -17.51 14.35 18.58
C LYS A 316 -17.23 15.33 17.43
N ARG A 317 -18.28 15.80 16.73
CA ARG A 317 -18.15 16.77 15.66
C ARG A 317 -17.63 18.13 16.16
N LYS A 318 -18.17 18.62 17.29
CA LYS A 318 -17.69 19.87 17.92
C LYS A 318 -16.23 19.78 18.36
N LEU A 319 -15.83 18.63 18.95
CA LEU A 319 -14.43 18.38 19.29
C LEU A 319 -13.54 18.43 18.05
N LEU A 320 -13.94 17.79 16.96
CA LEU A 320 -13.19 17.83 15.71
C LEU A 320 -13.04 19.25 15.19
N ASP A 321 -14.11 20.04 15.15
CA ASP A 321 -14.09 21.45 14.68
C ASP A 321 -13.12 22.30 15.49
N HIS A 322 -13.14 22.13 16.81
CA HIS A 322 -12.22 22.85 17.69
C HIS A 322 -10.76 22.47 17.40
N LEU A 323 -10.49 21.16 17.29
CA LEU A 323 -9.13 20.64 17.09
C LEU A 323 -8.57 20.96 15.70
N LEU A 324 -9.41 21.01 14.66
CA LEU A 324 -8.98 21.36 13.29
C LEU A 324 -8.60 22.85 13.11
N ARG A 325 -8.94 23.71 14.09
CA ARG A 325 -8.54 25.13 14.09
C ARG A 325 -7.13 25.37 14.64
N ASP A 326 -6.44 24.31 15.05
CA ASP A 326 -5.05 24.39 15.49
C ASP A 326 -4.15 24.85 14.34
N THR A 327 -3.45 25.95 14.55
CA THR A 327 -2.55 26.56 13.55
C THR A 327 -1.29 25.74 13.26
N THR A 328 -0.98 24.75 14.11
CA THR A 328 0.15 23.83 13.89
C THR A 328 -0.13 22.78 12.82
N ILE A 329 -1.39 22.64 12.40
CA ILE A 329 -1.79 21.70 11.36
C ILE A 329 -1.37 22.23 9.99
N ASN A 330 -0.35 21.62 9.40
CA ASN A 330 -0.04 21.86 8.00
C ASN A 330 -1.06 21.13 7.11
N GLN A 331 -1.10 19.79 7.19
CA GLN A 331 -2.10 18.95 6.55
C GLN A 331 -2.52 17.82 7.47
N ALA A 332 -3.79 17.39 7.37
CA ALA A 332 -4.29 16.27 8.16
C ALA A 332 -5.15 15.30 7.36
N ILE A 333 -5.18 14.05 7.85
CA ILE A 333 -6.16 13.05 7.42
C ILE A 333 -7.18 12.85 8.55
N VAL A 334 -8.46 12.89 8.19
CA VAL A 334 -9.58 12.58 9.08
C VAL A 334 -10.18 11.23 8.63
N PHE A 335 -10.08 10.22 9.45
CA PHE A 335 -10.62 8.89 9.15
C PHE A 335 -12.08 8.79 9.52
N ALA A 336 -12.93 8.49 8.53
CA ALA A 336 -14.35 8.19 8.66
C ALA A 336 -14.60 6.68 8.55
N SER A 337 -15.65 6.17 9.21
CA SER A 337 -15.98 4.74 9.22
C SER A 337 -16.64 4.26 7.92
N THR A 338 -17.44 5.12 7.27
CA THR A 338 -18.21 4.81 6.07
C THR A 338 -18.01 5.84 4.97
N GLN A 339 -18.41 5.49 3.73
CA GLN A 339 -18.35 6.41 2.60
C GLN A 339 -19.33 7.59 2.77
N ILE A 340 -20.52 7.32 3.32
CA ILE A 340 -21.54 8.35 3.59
C ILE A 340 -21.04 9.32 4.64
N GLU A 341 -20.47 8.82 5.73
CA GLU A 341 -19.85 9.66 6.77
C GLU A 341 -18.69 10.49 6.22
N CYS A 342 -17.90 9.91 5.31
CA CYS A 342 -16.78 10.59 4.66
C CYS A 342 -17.24 11.78 3.81
N ASP A 343 -18.26 11.59 2.97
CA ASP A 343 -18.81 12.67 2.14
C ASP A 343 -19.52 13.73 3.00
N GLY A 344 -20.34 13.30 3.97
CA GLY A 344 -21.04 14.20 4.88
C GLY A 344 -20.06 15.08 5.66
N LEU A 345 -19.08 14.45 6.30
CA LEU A 345 -18.07 15.16 7.10
C LEU A 345 -17.23 16.13 6.25
N ALA A 346 -16.86 15.76 5.03
CA ALA A 346 -16.12 16.66 4.14
C ALA A 346 -16.96 17.86 3.70
N ASN A 347 -18.24 17.65 3.40
CA ASN A 347 -19.17 18.74 3.05
C ASN A 347 -19.41 19.68 4.24
N ASP A 348 -19.63 19.15 5.44
CA ASP A 348 -19.82 19.93 6.64
C ASP A 348 -18.57 20.78 6.95
N LEU A 349 -17.37 20.19 6.83
CA LEU A 349 -16.12 20.91 7.03
C LEU A 349 -15.93 22.04 5.99
N GLN A 350 -16.33 21.83 4.74
CA GLN A 350 -16.30 22.88 3.73
C GLN A 350 -17.26 24.04 4.06
N GLN A 351 -18.47 23.72 4.56
CA GLN A 351 -19.44 24.74 5.00
C GLN A 351 -18.90 25.55 6.18
N ASP A 352 -18.12 24.93 7.07
CA ASP A 352 -17.47 25.59 8.19
C ASP A 352 -16.19 26.38 7.79
N GLY A 353 -15.88 26.41 6.47
CA GLY A 353 -14.77 27.19 5.92
C GLY A 353 -13.43 26.44 5.85
N PHE A 354 -13.38 25.14 6.13
CA PHE A 354 -12.16 24.35 6.01
C PHE A 354 -11.91 23.90 4.57
N SER A 355 -10.64 23.91 4.15
CA SER A 355 -10.22 23.32 2.86
C SER A 355 -10.17 21.78 2.96
N ALA A 356 -11.33 21.12 2.84
CA ALA A 356 -11.50 19.69 3.04
C ALA A 356 -12.00 19.00 1.76
N VAL A 357 -11.58 17.74 1.53
CA VAL A 357 -12.11 16.87 0.44
C VAL A 357 -12.29 15.45 0.93
N ALA A 358 -13.33 14.77 0.42
CA ALA A 358 -13.55 13.35 0.71
C ALA A 358 -12.70 12.44 -0.19
N LEU A 359 -12.29 11.27 0.33
CA LEU A 359 -11.62 10.23 -0.42
C LEU A 359 -12.13 8.84 -0.01
N HIS A 360 -12.87 8.17 -0.91
CA HIS A 360 -13.45 6.85 -0.65
C HIS A 360 -13.61 6.02 -1.93
N GLY A 361 -13.99 4.75 -1.77
CA GLY A 361 -14.03 3.77 -2.86
C GLY A 361 -15.06 4.04 -3.97
N ALA A 362 -16.17 4.76 -3.69
CA ALA A 362 -17.20 5.07 -4.68
C ALA A 362 -16.78 6.16 -5.69
N LEU A 363 -15.72 6.93 -5.40
CA LEU A 363 -15.22 7.96 -6.29
C LEU A 363 -14.55 7.36 -7.54
N SER A 364 -14.72 8.00 -8.70
CA SER A 364 -13.99 7.63 -9.90
C SER A 364 -12.46 7.80 -9.69
N GLN A 365 -11.65 6.96 -10.35
CA GLN A 365 -10.19 7.01 -10.19
C GLN A 365 -9.61 8.39 -10.59
N GLY A 366 -10.17 9.03 -11.61
CA GLY A 366 -9.75 10.37 -12.01
C GLY A 366 -9.98 11.43 -10.92
N LEU A 367 -11.11 11.34 -10.20
CA LEU A 367 -11.42 12.25 -9.11
C LEU A 367 -10.53 11.98 -7.89
N ARG A 368 -10.28 10.71 -7.56
CA ARG A 368 -9.35 10.32 -6.48
C ARG A 368 -7.95 10.87 -6.74
N ASN A 369 -7.43 10.68 -7.96
CA ASN A 369 -6.11 11.20 -8.33
C ASN A 369 -6.05 12.74 -8.25
N ARG A 370 -7.10 13.45 -8.68
CA ARG A 370 -7.16 14.92 -8.57
C ARG A 370 -7.13 15.38 -7.12
N ARG A 371 -7.94 14.76 -6.24
CA ARG A 371 -7.98 15.11 -4.81
C ARG A 371 -6.65 14.84 -4.10
N LEU A 372 -6.00 13.71 -4.41
CA LEU A 372 -4.67 13.39 -3.88
C LEU A 372 -3.59 14.35 -4.40
N MET A 373 -3.67 14.75 -5.67
CA MET A 373 -2.75 15.75 -6.22
C MET A 373 -2.94 17.11 -5.55
N ALA A 374 -4.19 17.55 -5.37
CA ALA A 374 -4.50 18.80 -4.66
C ALA A 374 -3.97 18.79 -3.22
N LEU A 375 -4.08 17.63 -2.51
CA LEU A 375 -3.47 17.46 -1.20
C LEU A 375 -1.93 17.60 -1.26
N ARG A 376 -1.27 16.88 -2.18
CA ARG A 376 0.20 16.94 -2.34
C ARG A 376 0.71 18.33 -2.69
N GLN A 377 -0.07 19.11 -3.43
CA GLN A 377 0.25 20.49 -3.82
C GLN A 377 -0.09 21.52 -2.73
N GLY A 378 -0.63 21.10 -1.59
CA GLY A 378 -1.02 22.01 -0.51
C GLY A 378 -2.30 22.82 -0.78
N GLN A 379 -3.03 22.54 -1.89
CA GLN A 379 -4.29 23.20 -2.22
C GLN A 379 -5.45 22.76 -1.31
N VAL A 380 -5.29 21.60 -0.69
CA VAL A 380 -6.22 21.02 0.29
C VAL A 380 -5.47 20.75 1.58
N GLN A 381 -6.06 21.17 2.70
CA GLN A 381 -5.49 20.99 4.04
C GLN A 381 -5.99 19.69 4.68
N PHE A 382 -7.29 19.37 4.53
CA PHE A 382 -7.92 18.25 5.21
C PHE A 382 -8.42 17.20 4.24
N LEU A 383 -7.94 15.97 4.38
CA LEU A 383 -8.42 14.82 3.63
C LEU A 383 -9.32 13.97 4.53
N VAL A 384 -10.62 13.94 4.26
CA VAL A 384 -11.55 13.01 4.94
C VAL A 384 -11.55 11.71 4.17
N ALA A 385 -11.17 10.59 4.80
CA ALA A 385 -10.96 9.36 4.06
C ALA A 385 -11.43 8.11 4.81
N THR A 386 -11.83 7.08 4.07
CA THR A 386 -12.04 5.74 4.59
C THR A 386 -10.73 4.94 4.61
N ASP A 387 -10.62 3.93 5.48
CA ASP A 387 -9.41 3.08 5.58
C ASP A 387 -8.91 2.56 4.24
N VAL A 388 -9.83 2.06 3.41
CA VAL A 388 -9.49 1.50 2.09
C VAL A 388 -8.86 2.55 1.18
N ALA A 389 -9.37 3.77 1.22
CA ALA A 389 -8.93 4.83 0.32
C ALA A 389 -7.68 5.57 0.82
N ALA A 390 -7.48 5.66 2.13
CA ALA A 390 -6.34 6.32 2.74
C ALA A 390 -5.06 5.47 2.75
N ARG A 391 -5.18 4.16 2.55
CA ARG A 391 -4.02 3.27 2.50
C ARG A 391 -3.20 3.48 1.22
N GLY A 392 -1.90 3.35 1.35
CA GLY A 392 -0.98 3.62 0.26
C GLY A 392 -0.80 5.11 -0.06
N ILE A 393 -1.46 6.02 0.65
CA ILE A 393 -1.22 7.46 0.49
C ILE A 393 0.13 7.81 1.11
N ASP A 394 1.01 8.33 0.29
CA ASP A 394 2.26 8.92 0.73
C ASP A 394 2.23 10.43 0.48
N VAL A 395 2.05 11.16 1.57
CA VAL A 395 2.08 12.62 1.61
C VAL A 395 2.89 13.00 2.84
N PRO A 396 4.16 13.36 2.67
CA PRO A 396 5.08 13.60 3.80
C PRO A 396 4.73 14.84 4.61
N THR A 397 3.84 15.70 4.12
CA THR A 397 3.42 16.96 4.77
C THR A 397 2.30 16.77 5.80
N ILE A 398 1.78 15.55 5.96
CA ILE A 398 0.74 15.24 6.93
C ILE A 398 1.33 15.28 8.36
N THR A 399 0.92 16.27 9.13
CA THR A 399 1.32 16.45 10.53
C THR A 399 0.36 15.80 11.51
N HIS A 400 -0.93 15.69 11.13
CA HIS A 400 -1.99 15.23 12.03
C HIS A 400 -2.83 14.13 11.41
N VAL A 401 -3.23 13.17 12.25
CA VAL A 401 -4.20 12.11 11.91
C VAL A 401 -5.34 12.17 12.93
N PHE A 402 -6.56 12.33 12.45
CA PHE A 402 -7.77 12.30 13.27
C PHE A 402 -8.55 11.01 13.02
N ASN A 403 -8.72 10.19 14.03
CA ASN A 403 -9.60 9.02 13.99
C ASN A 403 -11.00 9.48 14.44
N PHE A 404 -11.79 10.08 13.53
CA PHE A 404 -13.17 10.45 13.79
C PHE A 404 -14.06 9.20 13.90
N GLY A 405 -13.91 8.26 12.96
CA GLY A 405 -14.45 6.92 13.08
C GLY A 405 -13.38 5.93 13.53
N LEU A 406 -13.66 5.08 14.51
CA LEU A 406 -12.71 4.07 14.97
C LEU A 406 -12.53 2.95 13.93
N PRO A 407 -11.33 2.37 13.80
CA PRO A 407 -11.10 1.26 12.87
C PRO A 407 -11.87 0.00 13.29
N MET A 408 -12.18 -0.84 12.30
CA MET A 408 -12.83 -2.14 12.54
C MET A 408 -11.90 -3.15 13.19
N LYS A 409 -10.59 -3.07 12.90
CA LYS A 409 -9.55 -3.94 13.44
C LYS A 409 -8.49 -3.09 14.13
N SER A 410 -7.95 -3.59 15.23
CA SER A 410 -6.88 -2.88 15.98
C SER A 410 -5.60 -2.69 15.15
N GLU A 411 -5.32 -3.61 14.21
CA GLU A 411 -4.20 -3.52 13.27
C GLU A 411 -4.32 -2.28 12.35
N ASP A 412 -5.54 -1.91 11.95
CA ASP A 412 -5.80 -0.75 11.08
C ASP A 412 -5.43 0.58 11.75
N TYR A 413 -5.49 0.62 13.09
CA TYR A 413 -5.10 1.79 13.85
C TYR A 413 -3.63 2.18 13.59
N THR A 414 -2.73 1.23 13.62
CA THR A 414 -1.30 1.49 13.37
C THR A 414 -1.04 1.95 11.93
N HIS A 415 -1.78 1.42 10.96
CA HIS A 415 -1.72 1.86 9.57
C HIS A 415 -2.26 3.29 9.37
N ARG A 416 -3.26 3.71 10.17
CA ARG A 416 -3.79 5.07 10.14
C ARG A 416 -2.78 6.07 10.69
N ILE A 417 -2.31 5.84 11.92
CA ILE A 417 -1.37 6.77 12.56
C ILE A 417 -0.04 6.86 11.83
N GLY A 418 0.42 5.78 11.18
CA GLY A 418 1.59 5.77 10.30
C GLY A 418 1.43 6.61 9.01
N ARG A 419 0.34 7.39 8.85
CA ARG A 419 0.25 8.43 7.81
C ARG A 419 0.92 9.71 8.22
N THR A 420 1.18 9.94 9.51
CA THR A 420 1.99 11.03 10.05
C THR A 420 3.30 10.49 10.64
N GLY A 421 4.16 11.34 11.16
CA GLY A 421 5.43 10.95 11.78
C GLY A 421 6.44 10.33 10.78
N ARG A 422 6.40 10.72 9.49
CA ARG A 422 7.26 10.16 8.44
C ARG A 422 8.55 10.96 8.27
N ALA A 423 9.57 10.27 7.76
CA ALA A 423 10.87 10.87 7.46
C ALA A 423 11.53 11.56 8.68
N GLY A 424 11.37 10.98 9.89
CA GLY A 424 11.96 11.51 11.12
C GLY A 424 11.26 12.74 11.69
N ARG A 425 10.08 13.11 11.16
CA ARG A 425 9.27 14.22 11.69
C ARG A 425 8.35 13.73 12.80
N ASP A 426 7.99 14.62 13.70
CA ASP A 426 6.98 14.36 14.71
C ASP A 426 5.57 14.42 14.12
N GLY A 427 4.66 13.62 14.66
CA GLY A 427 3.27 13.55 14.25
C GLY A 427 2.32 13.52 15.44
N LEU A 428 1.08 13.97 15.24
CA LEU A 428 0.02 13.87 16.24
C LEU A 428 -1.13 13.00 15.71
N ALA A 429 -1.52 11.99 16.50
CA ALA A 429 -2.67 11.15 16.24
C ALA A 429 -3.74 11.40 17.31
N VAL A 430 -4.86 11.96 16.90
CA VAL A 430 -6.00 12.26 17.77
C VAL A 430 -7.10 11.24 17.52
N THR A 431 -7.56 10.59 18.57
CA THR A 431 -8.66 9.61 18.50
C THR A 431 -9.88 10.17 19.22
N LEU A 432 -11.01 10.23 18.53
CA LEU A 432 -12.29 10.65 19.05
C LEU A 432 -13.17 9.43 19.28
N ALA A 433 -13.46 9.10 20.54
CA ALA A 433 -14.23 7.91 20.91
C ALA A 433 -15.48 8.25 21.72
N GLU A 434 -16.56 7.52 21.47
CA GLU A 434 -17.74 7.57 22.33
C GLU A 434 -17.63 6.50 23.43
N PHE A 435 -18.39 6.66 24.51
CA PHE A 435 -18.34 5.68 25.62
C PHE A 435 -18.70 4.27 25.21
N ARG A 436 -19.53 4.10 24.19
CA ARG A 436 -19.85 2.79 23.57
C ARG A 436 -18.64 2.13 22.90
N ASP A 437 -17.64 2.90 22.54
CA ASP A 437 -16.43 2.42 21.87
C ASP A 437 -15.33 1.96 22.85
N LYS A 438 -15.58 1.97 24.15
CA LYS A 438 -14.60 1.62 25.20
C LYS A 438 -13.90 0.28 24.94
N ARG A 439 -14.65 -0.72 24.45
CA ARG A 439 -14.07 -2.03 24.11
C ARG A 439 -13.08 -1.94 22.95
N LYS A 440 -13.41 -1.19 21.89
CA LYS A 440 -12.49 -0.99 20.75
C LYS A 440 -11.21 -0.27 21.16
N ILE A 441 -11.32 0.73 22.03
CA ILE A 441 -10.15 1.44 22.59
C ILE A 441 -9.28 0.46 23.37
N TYR A 442 -9.86 -0.37 24.23
CA TYR A 442 -9.13 -1.41 24.94
C TYR A 442 -8.44 -2.40 24.00
N ASP A 443 -9.11 -2.87 22.95
CA ASP A 443 -8.55 -3.79 21.97
C ASP A 443 -7.37 -3.15 21.21
N ILE A 444 -7.43 -1.84 20.93
CA ILE A 444 -6.32 -1.08 20.31
C ILE A 444 -5.15 -0.95 21.31
N GLU A 445 -5.40 -0.58 22.57
CA GLU A 445 -4.36 -0.49 23.61
C GLU A 445 -3.67 -1.85 23.83
N ALA A 446 -4.46 -2.93 23.85
CA ALA A 446 -3.93 -4.29 23.99
C ALA A 446 -3.06 -4.70 22.79
N PHE A 447 -3.44 -4.33 21.58
CA PHE A 447 -2.69 -4.62 20.36
C PHE A 447 -1.39 -3.79 20.28
N THR A 448 -1.50 -2.48 20.51
CA THR A 448 -0.34 -1.56 20.44
C THR A 448 0.55 -1.64 21.68
N ARG A 449 0.06 -2.24 22.77
CA ARG A 449 0.69 -2.21 24.11
C ARG A 449 1.01 -0.81 24.61
N GLN A 450 0.27 0.17 24.16
CA GLN A 450 0.39 1.56 24.56
C GLN A 450 -0.96 2.05 25.07
N PRO A 451 -1.04 2.55 26.30
CA PRO A 451 -2.25 3.18 26.80
C PRO A 451 -2.44 4.55 26.14
N PHE A 452 -3.66 4.89 25.81
CA PHE A 452 -3.97 6.24 25.35
C PHE A 452 -3.85 7.26 26.50
N THR A 453 -3.34 8.43 26.18
CA THR A 453 -3.45 9.60 27.04
C THR A 453 -4.79 10.28 26.75
N ALA A 454 -5.72 10.22 27.72
CA ALA A 454 -7.00 10.91 27.60
C ALA A 454 -6.80 12.39 27.96
N GLU A 455 -7.18 13.27 27.03
CA GLU A 455 -7.15 14.74 27.19
C GLU A 455 -8.57 15.30 27.08
N VAL A 456 -8.80 16.42 27.73
CA VAL A 456 -10.09 17.10 27.75
C VAL A 456 -9.90 18.50 27.18
N VAL A 457 -10.79 18.90 26.29
CA VAL A 457 -10.80 20.26 25.74
C VAL A 457 -11.66 21.14 26.65
N PRO A 458 -11.12 22.22 27.19
CA PRO A 458 -11.89 23.16 28.04
C PRO A 458 -13.14 23.68 27.30
N GLY A 459 -14.30 23.58 27.93
CA GLY A 459 -15.60 23.98 27.35
C GLY A 459 -16.26 22.95 26.46
N LEU A 460 -15.59 21.81 26.22
CA LEU A 460 -16.11 20.63 25.49
C LEU A 460 -15.85 19.35 26.31
N GLU A 461 -16.05 19.41 27.62
CA GLU A 461 -15.86 18.26 28.50
C GLU A 461 -16.98 17.24 28.29
N PRO A 462 -16.69 15.94 28.30
CA PRO A 462 -17.72 14.91 28.27
C PRO A 462 -18.53 14.93 29.58
N THR A 463 -19.84 14.80 29.48
CA THR A 463 -20.74 14.75 30.66
C THR A 463 -20.55 13.48 31.48
N GLN A 464 -20.14 12.38 30.84
CA GLN A 464 -19.84 11.12 31.49
C GLN A 464 -18.33 11.02 31.79
N ARG A 465 -17.96 10.76 33.03
CA ARG A 465 -16.57 10.45 33.39
C ARG A 465 -16.27 8.97 33.14
N VAL A 466 -15.23 8.68 32.38
CA VAL A 466 -14.68 7.33 32.30
C VAL A 466 -13.86 7.08 33.56
N GLU A 467 -14.45 6.45 34.55
CA GLU A 467 -13.66 5.84 35.61
C GLU A 467 -12.81 4.74 34.96
N ARG A 468 -11.48 4.88 34.99
CA ARG A 468 -10.58 3.75 34.76
C ARG A 468 -10.80 2.76 35.89
N GLY A 469 -11.70 1.81 35.67
CA GLY A 469 -11.89 0.70 36.61
C GLY A 469 -10.55 0.01 36.81
N ARG A 470 -10.10 -0.04 38.06
CA ARG A 470 -8.89 -0.74 38.52
C ARG A 470 -8.96 -2.27 38.31
N ASP A 471 -9.93 -2.82 37.60
CA ASP A 471 -10.31 -4.23 37.64
C ASP A 471 -10.00 -5.04 36.38
N PHE A 472 -8.88 -4.77 35.71
CA PHE A 472 -8.32 -5.74 34.76
C PHE A 472 -6.86 -6.12 35.10
N ALA A 473 -6.60 -6.38 36.37
CA ALA A 473 -5.47 -7.22 36.72
C ALA A 473 -5.81 -8.66 36.28
N PRO A 474 -4.89 -9.40 35.61
CA PRO A 474 -5.13 -10.80 35.31
C PRO A 474 -5.31 -11.54 36.63
N ARG A 475 -6.48 -12.12 36.85
CA ARG A 475 -6.72 -13.02 37.96
C ARG A 475 -5.68 -14.15 37.88
N LYS A 476 -4.64 -14.06 38.66
CA LYS A 476 -3.78 -15.20 39.00
C LYS A 476 -4.71 -16.27 39.60
N GLY A 477 -4.97 -17.29 38.84
CA GLY A 477 -5.68 -18.45 39.29
C GLY A 477 -4.88 -19.16 40.40
N ALA A 478 -5.33 -19.02 41.60
CA ALA A 478 -5.01 -19.89 42.72
C ALA A 478 -6.24 -19.92 43.61
N GLY A 479 -7.21 -20.68 43.21
CA GLY A 479 -8.34 -21.08 44.02
C GLY A 479 -8.24 -22.57 44.27
N LYS A 480 -7.58 -22.95 45.39
CA LYS A 480 -7.81 -24.24 46.02
C LYS A 480 -9.32 -24.34 46.29
N PHE A 481 -9.94 -25.32 45.69
CA PHE A 481 -11.29 -25.73 46.07
C PHE A 481 -11.19 -26.38 47.47
N ASP A 482 -11.49 -25.64 48.54
CA ASP A 482 -11.89 -26.16 49.82
C ASP A 482 -13.38 -26.59 49.71
N ALA A 483 -13.58 -27.90 49.76
CA ALA A 483 -14.91 -28.48 49.85
C ALA A 483 -15.55 -28.16 51.21
N PRO A 484 -16.79 -27.73 51.30
CA PRO A 484 -17.45 -27.54 52.57
C PRO A 484 -17.79 -28.91 53.19
N ARG A 485 -17.20 -29.17 54.36
CA ARG A 485 -17.63 -30.25 55.30
C ARG A 485 -19.09 -30.04 55.66
N ARG A 486 -19.98 -30.94 55.20
CA ARG A 486 -21.27 -31.13 55.79
C ARG A 486 -21.17 -32.14 56.91
N ASN A 487 -21.52 -31.71 58.10
CA ASN A 487 -21.65 -32.52 59.31
C ASN A 487 -23.14 -32.85 59.53
N HIS A 488 -23.39 -34.13 59.94
CA HIS A 488 -24.57 -34.72 60.61
C HIS A 488 -25.88 -34.82 59.82
N GLY A 489 -26.59 -35.90 59.89
CA GLY A 489 -26.63 -37.10 60.68
C GLY A 489 -27.90 -37.86 60.36
N GLY A 490 -27.96 -39.13 60.66
CA GLY A 490 -29.17 -39.97 60.75
C GLY A 490 -29.56 -40.66 59.44
N GLY A 491 -29.40 -41.93 59.24
CA GLY A 491 -29.83 -43.07 59.92
C GLY A 491 -30.83 -43.87 59.06
N PHE A 492 -30.66 -45.19 58.99
CA PHE A 492 -31.55 -46.27 58.46
C PHE A 492 -31.37 -46.60 56.95
N GLY A 493 -30.73 -47.68 56.59
CA GLY A 493 -31.23 -49.03 56.73
C GLY A 493 -31.64 -49.61 55.37
N GLY A 494 -30.99 -50.68 54.89
CA GLY A 494 -31.60 -51.53 53.86
C GLY A 494 -30.62 -52.08 52.80
N LYS A 495 -30.07 -53.21 53.13
CA LYS A 495 -29.78 -54.44 52.33
C LYS A 495 -29.75 -54.38 50.80
N GLY A 496 -28.64 -54.82 50.23
CA GLY A 496 -28.72 -56.04 49.42
C GLY A 496 -28.10 -55.93 48.04
N GLY A 497 -27.14 -56.80 47.78
CA GLY A 497 -26.94 -57.37 46.48
C GLY A 497 -25.79 -56.82 45.67
N GLY A 498 -24.74 -57.60 45.70
CA GLY A 498 -23.53 -57.55 44.93
C GLY A 498 -23.62 -58.09 43.52
N PHE A 499 -22.45 -58.24 42.95
CA PHE A 499 -21.95 -58.71 41.67
C PHE A 499 -21.46 -57.52 40.84
N GLY A 500 -20.20 -57.35 40.54
CA GLY A 500 -19.24 -58.25 39.96
C GLY A 500 -19.14 -57.97 38.45
N GLY A 501 -18.01 -57.51 37.99
CA GLY A 501 -17.62 -57.86 36.62
C GLY A 501 -17.39 -56.74 35.60
N ASP A 502 -16.16 -56.51 35.31
CA ASP A 502 -15.51 -56.38 34.01
C ASP A 502 -15.62 -55.08 33.15
N ASN A 503 -14.46 -54.51 33.03
CA ASN A 503 -14.00 -53.67 31.93
C ASN A 503 -14.21 -54.29 30.55
N ARG A 504 -14.85 -53.57 29.63
CA ARG A 504 -14.54 -53.60 28.20
C ARG A 504 -14.90 -52.28 27.50
N PHE A 505 -13.89 -51.56 27.04
CA PHE A 505 -14.00 -50.52 26.05
C PHE A 505 -14.53 -51.12 24.75
N VAL A 506 -15.65 -50.62 24.23
CA VAL A 506 -16.11 -50.83 22.85
C VAL A 506 -16.31 -49.48 22.19
N ALA A 507 -15.54 -49.28 21.13
CA ALA A 507 -15.62 -48.14 20.23
C ALA A 507 -16.96 -48.13 19.48
N ALA A 508 -17.61 -46.99 19.38
CA ALA A 508 -18.79 -46.79 18.55
C ALA A 508 -18.40 -46.53 17.09
N PRO A 509 -19.16 -47.07 16.12
CA PRO A 509 -18.86 -46.94 14.68
C PRO A 509 -19.30 -45.60 14.11
N ALA A 510 -18.52 -45.13 13.10
CA ALA A 510 -18.78 -43.95 12.29
C ALA A 510 -20.13 -44.07 11.55
N ARG A 511 -20.96 -43.07 11.62
CA ARG A 511 -22.17 -42.90 10.80
C ARG A 511 -21.82 -42.26 9.46
N SER A 512 -22.15 -42.97 8.38
CA SER A 512 -22.10 -42.50 7.00
C SER A 512 -23.15 -41.41 6.76
N PHE A 513 -22.76 -40.37 6.04
CA PHE A 513 -23.62 -39.34 5.49
C PHE A 513 -24.29 -39.88 4.22
N ASP A 514 -25.55 -40.30 4.33
CA ASP A 514 -26.51 -40.39 3.23
C ASP A 514 -27.86 -40.64 3.85
N ASP A 515 -28.66 -39.56 3.97
CA ASP A 515 -30.13 -39.56 3.99
C ASP A 515 -30.62 -38.12 4.30
N ARG A 516 -30.83 -37.34 3.23
CA ARG A 516 -31.71 -36.17 3.31
C ARG A 516 -32.92 -36.37 2.40
N PRO A 517 -34.16 -36.30 2.93
CA PRO A 517 -35.33 -36.37 2.09
C PRO A 517 -35.51 -35.13 1.22
N ALA A 518 -35.98 -35.36 0.00
CA ALA A 518 -36.25 -34.38 -1.03
C ALA A 518 -37.23 -33.28 -0.54
N ARG A 519 -36.87 -32.01 -0.74
CA ARG A 519 -37.75 -30.85 -0.54
C ARG A 519 -38.74 -30.80 -1.70
N GLY A 520 -40.02 -30.84 -1.38
CA GLY A 520 -41.15 -30.58 -2.27
C GLY A 520 -41.20 -29.13 -2.79
N PRO A 521 -42.01 -28.86 -3.84
CA PRO A 521 -42.01 -27.59 -4.56
C PRO A 521 -42.57 -26.45 -3.72
N ARG A 522 -41.98 -25.25 -3.82
CA ARG A 522 -42.44 -24.02 -3.18
C ARG A 522 -43.73 -23.54 -3.82
N PRO A 523 -44.69 -23.02 -3.04
CA PRO A 523 -45.87 -22.37 -3.60
C PRO A 523 -45.55 -21.04 -4.27
N VAL A 524 -46.12 -20.81 -5.43
CA VAL A 524 -46.11 -19.56 -6.18
C VAL A 524 -47.10 -18.61 -5.51
N PHE A 525 -46.62 -17.48 -5.00
CA PHE A 525 -47.50 -16.39 -4.56
C PHE A 525 -47.73 -15.46 -5.75
N GLU A 526 -48.95 -15.42 -6.25
CA GLU A 526 -49.48 -14.32 -7.06
C GLU A 526 -49.73 -13.13 -6.13
N GLY A 527 -49.06 -12.01 -6.41
CA GLY A 527 -49.21 -10.76 -5.68
C GLY A 527 -49.29 -9.59 -6.66
N ASP A 528 -50.48 -9.04 -6.76
CA ASP A 528 -50.98 -7.74 -7.20
C ASP A 528 -50.04 -6.81 -8.01
N ARG A 529 -50.54 -6.53 -9.21
CA ARG A 529 -50.06 -5.45 -10.11
C ARG A 529 -50.60 -4.09 -9.63
N SER A 530 -49.73 -3.15 -9.35
CA SER A 530 -50.11 -1.74 -9.24
C SER A 530 -50.04 -1.07 -10.64
N PRO A 531 -50.94 -0.11 -10.95
CA PRO A 531 -51.14 0.41 -12.29
C PRO A 531 -50.42 1.74 -12.52
N PHE A 532 -49.16 1.71 -12.99
CA PHE A 532 -48.54 2.90 -13.61
C PHE A 532 -47.41 2.48 -14.54
N ASP A 533 -47.80 2.09 -15.78
CA ASP A 533 -46.83 1.99 -16.90
C ASP A 533 -47.52 2.57 -18.14
N LYS A 534 -47.28 3.86 -18.42
CA LYS A 534 -47.60 4.47 -19.70
C LYS A 534 -46.36 4.39 -20.59
N LYS A 535 -46.38 3.45 -21.53
CA LYS A 535 -45.47 3.34 -22.68
C LYS A 535 -45.67 4.51 -23.62
N ALA A 536 -44.59 5.23 -23.97
CA ALA A 536 -44.49 6.08 -25.14
C ALA A 536 -44.06 5.25 -26.37
N PRO A 537 -44.58 5.52 -27.59
CA PRO A 537 -44.34 4.68 -28.76
C PRO A 537 -43.04 5.04 -29.50
N ARG A 538 -42.37 4.00 -29.98
CA ARG A 538 -41.24 4.07 -30.93
C ARG A 538 -41.74 4.42 -32.32
N PRO A 539 -41.04 5.27 -33.13
CA PRO A 539 -41.32 5.40 -34.56
C PRO A 539 -40.63 4.31 -35.37
N LYS A 540 -41.35 3.77 -36.33
CA LYS A 540 -40.96 2.73 -37.29
C LYS A 540 -40.08 3.33 -38.41
N SER A 541 -39.08 2.54 -38.81
CA SER A 541 -38.28 2.70 -40.02
C SER A 541 -39.13 2.49 -41.30
N GLY A 542 -38.91 3.30 -42.32
CA GLY A 542 -39.43 3.09 -43.67
C GLY A 542 -38.55 3.76 -44.71
N GLY A 543 -37.91 2.94 -45.54
CA GLY A 543 -37.85 3.01 -47.01
C GLY A 543 -37.04 4.12 -47.71
N LYS A 544 -36.02 3.67 -48.42
CA LYS A 544 -35.32 4.28 -49.59
C LYS A 544 -36.28 4.65 -50.75
N PRO A 545 -35.82 5.20 -51.91
CA PRO A 545 -34.53 5.74 -52.39
C PRO A 545 -34.67 6.98 -53.35
N PHE A 546 -33.53 7.36 -53.98
CA PHE A 546 -33.33 8.07 -55.28
C PHE A 546 -33.03 9.60 -55.31
N GLY A 547 -31.89 9.89 -56.03
CA GLY A 547 -31.69 11.09 -56.88
C GLY A 547 -30.57 12.00 -56.37
N GLY A 548 -29.37 12.03 -56.85
CA GLY A 548 -28.84 12.57 -58.08
C GLY A 548 -28.49 14.08 -58.02
N GLY A 549 -27.21 14.46 -58.26
CA GLY A 549 -26.75 15.83 -58.51
C GLY A 549 -25.81 16.35 -57.40
N GLY A 550 -24.53 16.64 -57.54
CA GLY A 550 -23.81 17.31 -58.61
C GLY A 550 -23.25 18.65 -58.09
N PHE A 551 -21.91 18.81 -58.09
CA PHE A 551 -21.14 20.08 -58.04
C PHE A 551 -21.22 20.90 -56.72
N ASP A 552 -20.11 21.24 -56.04
CA ASP A 552 -19.12 22.23 -56.43
C ASP A 552 -17.91 22.27 -55.46
N ALA A 553 -16.75 22.49 -56.03
CA ALA A 553 -15.48 22.72 -55.36
C ALA A 553 -15.38 24.17 -54.87
N LYS A 554 -14.95 24.40 -53.62
CA LYS A 554 -14.39 25.70 -53.20
C LYS A 554 -13.15 25.53 -52.27
N LYS A 555 -12.03 25.80 -52.92
CA LYS A 555 -10.81 26.54 -52.53
C LYS A 555 -10.39 26.59 -51.06
N ARG A 556 -9.25 25.97 -50.86
CA ARG A 556 -8.32 26.20 -49.74
C ARG A 556 -7.69 27.58 -49.84
N THR A 557 -7.64 28.32 -48.70
CA THR A 557 -6.74 29.45 -48.50
C THR A 557 -5.63 29.05 -47.49
N PRO A 558 -4.39 29.51 -47.70
CA PRO A 558 -3.25 29.11 -46.88
C PRO A 558 -3.06 30.01 -45.66
N LYS A 559 -2.55 29.42 -44.55
CA LYS A 559 -2.09 30.13 -43.35
C LYS A 559 -0.67 30.67 -43.52
N PRO A 560 -0.33 31.83 -42.96
CA PRO A 560 0.98 32.43 -43.07
C PRO A 560 1.99 31.78 -42.09
N LYS A 561 3.25 31.69 -42.56
CA LYS A 561 4.45 31.41 -41.79
C LYS A 561 4.81 32.63 -40.95
N PHE A 562 5.19 32.42 -39.69
CA PHE A 562 6.02 33.35 -38.95
C PHE A 562 7.34 32.66 -38.65
N ASP A 563 8.42 33.29 -39.21
CA ASP A 563 9.81 33.08 -38.81
C ASP A 563 10.11 33.91 -37.54
N ARG A 564 10.60 33.29 -36.52
CA ARG A 564 11.82 33.63 -35.75
C ARG A 564 12.03 32.66 -34.63
#